data_1a0ee3affa614b95580f8a5872210817
#
_entry.id   1a0ee3affa614b95580f8a5872210817
#
_cell.length_a   1.000
_cell.length_b   1.000
_cell.length_c   1.000
_cell.angle_alpha   90.00
_cell.angle_beta   90.00
_cell.angle_gamma   90.00
#
_symmetry.space_group_name_H-M   'P 1'
#
loop_
_entity.id
_entity.type
_entity.pdbx_description
1 polymer ?
#
loop_
_entity_poly.entity_id
_entity_poly.type
_entity_poly.pdbx_seq_one_letter_code
_entity_poly.pdbx_strand_id
1 'polypeptide(L)'
;MNYHWNDRKSITLTRVAVATAILGSAIMTISGPWLNRWMVTAHALPPRTGPVLLVLGYLCAVLAFGMLFSLYKFLRRIEAGQIFVPANVTALRRISWCCVGAAVLCLPAGVGIYLPFAFLGVAAAFMALIVRVLKNAFEQAVRMKDELDLTI
;
A
#
# COMPACT_ATOMS: atom_id res chain seq x y z
N MET A 1 24.38 3.09 -25.93
CA MET A 1 24.13 2.27 -24.76
C MET A 1 22.82 2.70 -24.12
N ASN A 2 21.78 1.84 -24.16
CA ASN A 2 20.36 2.17 -24.03
C ASN A 2 19.80 2.11 -22.58
N TYR A 3 20.56 2.56 -21.57
CA TYR A 3 20.17 2.46 -20.17
C TYR A 3 19.01 3.41 -19.80
N HIS A 4 19.03 4.63 -20.30
CA HIS A 4 18.01 5.65 -20.00
C HIS A 4 16.60 5.37 -20.57
N TRP A 5 16.47 4.53 -21.59
CA TRP A 5 15.17 4.26 -22.21
C TRP A 5 14.36 3.21 -21.44
N ASN A 6 15.04 2.32 -20.74
CA ASN A 6 14.40 1.27 -19.94
C ASN A 6 13.81 1.81 -18.62
N ASP A 7 14.46 2.79 -18.02
CA ASP A 7 14.04 3.38 -16.74
C ASP A 7 12.73 4.16 -16.87
N ARG A 8 12.58 4.98 -17.90
CA ARG A 8 11.32 5.72 -18.17
C ARG A 8 10.15 4.79 -18.44
N LYS A 9 10.35 3.74 -19.20
CA LYS A 9 9.29 2.75 -19.49
C LYS A 9 8.87 1.99 -18.22
N SER A 10 9.82 1.63 -17.38
CA SER A 10 9.56 0.94 -16.11
C SER A 10 8.73 1.81 -15.16
N ILE A 11 9.06 3.09 -15.01
CA ILE A 11 8.34 4.03 -14.15
C ILE A 11 6.92 4.26 -14.67
N THR A 12 6.77 4.45 -15.99
CA THR A 12 5.46 4.62 -16.62
C THR A 12 4.58 3.37 -16.43
N LEU A 13 5.16 2.18 -16.61
CA LEU A 13 4.45 0.91 -16.37
C LEU A 13 3.95 0.80 -14.94
N THR A 14 4.83 1.10 -13.97
CA THR A 14 4.46 1.07 -12.54
C THR A 14 3.37 2.08 -12.22
N ARG A 15 3.42 3.27 -12.81
CA ARG A 15 2.38 4.29 -12.64
C ARG A 15 1.03 3.85 -13.20
N VAL A 16 1.01 3.23 -14.38
CA VAL A 16 -0.20 2.65 -14.97
C VAL A 16 -0.73 1.53 -14.08
N ALA A 17 0.14 0.66 -13.57
CA ALA A 17 -0.26 -0.40 -12.65
C ALA A 17 -0.89 0.17 -11.35
N VAL A 18 -0.32 1.22 -10.77
CA VAL A 18 -0.89 1.88 -9.58
C VAL A 18 -2.24 2.54 -9.91
N ALA A 19 -2.37 3.21 -11.05
CA ALA A 19 -3.64 3.80 -11.47
C ALA A 19 -4.72 2.72 -11.66
N THR A 20 -4.36 1.60 -12.28
CA THR A 20 -5.26 0.43 -12.44
C THR A 20 -5.64 -0.15 -11.07
N ALA A 21 -4.70 -0.24 -10.13
CA ALA A 21 -4.97 -0.70 -8.76
C ALA A 21 -5.93 0.24 -8.01
N ILE A 22 -5.82 1.56 -8.20
CA ILE A 22 -6.76 2.54 -7.63
C ILE A 22 -8.18 2.32 -8.18
N LEU A 23 -8.31 2.16 -9.50
CA LEU A 23 -9.60 1.87 -10.13
C LEU A 23 -10.18 0.53 -9.65
N GLY A 24 -9.37 -0.52 -9.59
CA GLY A 24 -9.77 -1.82 -9.07
C GLY A 24 -10.22 -1.76 -7.62
N SER A 25 -9.50 -1.03 -6.77
CA SER A 25 -9.89 -0.80 -5.36
C SER A 25 -11.21 -0.04 -5.25
N ALA A 26 -11.47 0.94 -6.12
CA ALA A 26 -12.74 1.67 -6.15
C ALA A 26 -13.90 0.75 -6.53
N ILE A 27 -13.74 -0.06 -7.57
CA ILE A 27 -14.75 -1.04 -8.00
C ILE A 27 -15.03 -2.04 -6.88
N MET A 28 -13.99 -2.58 -6.24
CA MET A 28 -14.12 -3.51 -5.10
C MET A 28 -14.84 -2.87 -3.92
N THR A 29 -14.59 -1.59 -3.63
CA THR A 29 -15.25 -0.88 -2.54
C THR A 29 -16.74 -0.67 -2.82
N ILE A 30 -17.10 -0.34 -4.06
CA ILE A 30 -18.50 -0.15 -4.49
C ILE A 30 -19.24 -1.50 -4.47
N SER A 31 -18.60 -2.58 -4.95
CA SER A 31 -19.16 -3.93 -4.95
C SER A 31 -19.10 -4.63 -3.59
N GLY A 32 -18.51 -3.98 -2.58
CA GLY A 32 -18.28 -4.54 -1.23
C GLY A 32 -19.49 -5.22 -0.60
N PRO A 33 -20.71 -4.63 -0.58
CA PRO A 33 -21.89 -5.28 0.03
C PRO A 33 -22.31 -6.56 -0.70
N TRP A 34 -22.22 -6.58 -2.03
CA TRP A 34 -22.54 -7.75 -2.83
C TRP A 34 -21.47 -8.86 -2.63
N LEU A 35 -20.21 -8.50 -2.66
CA LEU A 35 -19.11 -9.42 -2.44
C LEU A 35 -19.13 -10.04 -1.03
N ASN A 36 -19.46 -9.21 -0.02
CA ASN A 36 -19.61 -9.69 1.35
C ASN A 36 -20.73 -10.72 1.50
N ARG A 37 -21.90 -10.47 0.88
CA ARG A 37 -23.00 -11.44 0.87
C ARG A 37 -22.61 -12.75 0.20
N TRP A 38 -21.96 -12.66 -0.96
CA TRP A 38 -21.46 -13.83 -1.69
C TRP A 38 -20.46 -14.62 -0.84
N MET A 39 -19.54 -13.94 -0.18
CA MET A 39 -18.52 -14.56 0.66
C MET A 39 -19.14 -15.30 1.86
N VAL A 40 -20.08 -14.67 2.56
CA VAL A 40 -20.78 -15.27 3.72
C VAL A 40 -21.55 -16.52 3.30
N THR A 41 -22.25 -16.47 2.17
CA THR A 41 -23.01 -17.63 1.66
C THR A 41 -22.12 -18.73 1.11
N ALA A 42 -21.09 -18.40 0.35
CA ALA A 42 -20.19 -19.39 -0.26
C ALA A 42 -19.35 -20.18 0.76
N HIS A 43 -19.00 -19.56 1.89
CA HIS A 43 -18.18 -20.18 2.94
C HIS A 43 -18.99 -20.59 4.18
N ALA A 44 -20.33 -20.53 4.12
CA ALA A 44 -21.23 -20.88 5.22
C ALA A 44 -20.84 -20.22 6.56
N LEU A 45 -20.39 -18.95 6.49
CA LEU A 45 -20.00 -18.21 7.69
C LEU A 45 -21.23 -17.83 8.53
N PRO A 46 -21.10 -17.73 9.87
CA PRO A 46 -22.20 -17.29 10.73
C PRO A 46 -22.77 -15.94 10.27
N PRO A 47 -24.09 -15.74 10.27
CA PRO A 47 -24.72 -14.49 9.80
C PRO A 47 -24.21 -13.23 10.50
N ARG A 48 -23.75 -13.36 11.73
CA ARG A 48 -23.17 -12.25 12.52
C ARG A 48 -21.85 -11.74 12.00
N THR A 49 -21.13 -12.52 11.18
CA THR A 49 -19.81 -12.13 10.62
C THR A 49 -19.94 -11.17 9.45
N GLY A 50 -21.08 -11.15 8.75
CA GLY A 50 -21.30 -10.29 7.59
C GLY A 50 -21.06 -8.79 7.85
N PRO A 51 -21.72 -8.19 8.86
CA PRO A 51 -21.48 -6.78 9.20
C PRO A 51 -20.02 -6.49 9.62
N VAL A 52 -19.41 -7.40 10.37
CA VAL A 52 -18.01 -7.25 10.83
C VAL A 52 -17.05 -7.26 9.62
N LEU A 53 -17.24 -8.19 8.69
CA LEU A 53 -16.44 -8.27 7.46
C LEU A 53 -16.62 -7.03 6.58
N LEU A 54 -17.83 -6.49 6.53
CA LEU A 54 -18.12 -5.29 5.74
C LEU A 54 -17.40 -4.06 6.32
N VAL A 55 -17.46 -3.86 7.63
CA VAL A 55 -16.73 -2.78 8.31
C VAL A 55 -15.23 -2.95 8.14
N LEU A 56 -14.72 -4.16 8.34
CA LEU A 56 -13.31 -4.50 8.13
C LEU A 56 -12.86 -4.20 6.70
N GLY A 57 -13.68 -4.59 5.70
CA GLY A 57 -13.42 -4.33 4.29
C GLY A 57 -13.32 -2.84 3.97
N TYR A 58 -14.22 -2.02 4.51
CA TYR A 58 -14.17 -0.56 4.31
C TYR A 58 -12.97 0.08 5.01
N LEU A 59 -12.61 -0.37 6.21
CA LEU A 59 -11.40 0.11 6.89
C LEU A 59 -10.13 -0.24 6.08
N CYS A 60 -10.04 -1.47 5.59
CA CYS A 60 -8.95 -1.88 4.69
C CYS A 60 -8.94 -1.08 3.38
N ALA A 61 -10.10 -0.76 2.81
CA ALA A 61 -10.20 0.07 1.62
C ALA A 61 -9.65 1.48 1.84
N VAL A 62 -9.97 2.12 2.96
CA VAL A 62 -9.41 3.44 3.31
C VAL A 62 -7.88 3.39 3.41
N LEU A 63 -7.34 2.36 4.06
CA LEU A 63 -5.88 2.17 4.15
C LEU A 63 -5.26 1.91 2.79
N ALA A 64 -5.90 1.11 1.93
CA ALA A 64 -5.44 0.82 0.58
C ALA A 64 -5.42 2.08 -0.29
N PHE A 65 -6.45 2.93 -0.26
CA PHE A 65 -6.48 4.21 -0.97
C PHE A 65 -5.38 5.15 -0.45
N GLY A 66 -5.19 5.24 0.86
CA GLY A 66 -4.12 6.05 1.47
C GLY A 66 -2.73 5.61 1.01
N MET A 67 -2.50 4.29 0.96
CA MET A 67 -1.26 3.68 0.48
C MET A 67 -1.05 3.94 -1.02
N LEU A 68 -2.04 3.64 -1.86
CA LEU A 68 -1.96 3.79 -3.32
C LEU A 68 -1.76 5.25 -3.73
N PHE A 69 -2.46 6.18 -3.07
CA PHE A 69 -2.30 7.60 -3.33
C PHE A 69 -0.91 8.13 -2.93
N SER A 70 -0.38 7.65 -1.80
CA SER A 70 0.98 7.98 -1.36
C SER A 70 2.02 7.42 -2.33
N LEU A 71 1.81 6.20 -2.82
CA LEU A 71 2.67 5.55 -3.82
C LEU A 71 2.60 6.29 -5.17
N TYR A 72 1.42 6.69 -5.62
CA TYR A 72 1.26 7.46 -6.85
C TYR A 72 2.02 8.79 -6.79
N LYS A 73 1.90 9.54 -5.68
CA LYS A 73 2.66 10.78 -5.46
C LYS A 73 4.16 10.54 -5.43
N PHE A 74 4.61 9.47 -4.79
CA PHE A 74 6.00 9.07 -4.72
C PHE A 74 6.57 8.82 -6.13
N LEU A 75 5.89 8.01 -6.94
CA LEU A 75 6.30 7.71 -8.31
C LEU A 75 6.36 8.96 -9.19
N ARG A 76 5.36 9.84 -9.08
CA ARG A 76 5.33 11.11 -9.82
C ARG A 76 6.53 12.03 -9.50
N ARG A 77 6.99 12.03 -8.25
CA ARG A 77 8.18 12.79 -7.85
C ARG A 77 9.45 12.18 -8.42
N ILE A 78 9.55 10.85 -8.43
CA ILE A 78 10.69 10.15 -9.05
C ILE A 78 10.75 10.45 -10.55
N GLU A 79 9.63 10.44 -11.26
CA GLU A 79 9.56 10.85 -12.68
C GLU A 79 10.05 12.29 -12.91
N ALA A 80 9.76 13.19 -11.97
CA ALA A 80 10.22 14.59 -12.02
C ALA A 80 11.70 14.76 -11.61
N GLY A 81 12.46 13.68 -11.42
CA GLY A 81 13.86 13.71 -11.00
C GLY A 81 14.07 14.04 -9.52
N GLN A 82 12.99 14.20 -8.74
CA GLN A 82 13.05 14.52 -7.31
C GLN A 82 13.13 13.22 -6.47
N ILE A 83 14.27 12.54 -6.54
CA ILE A 83 14.47 11.25 -5.87
C ILE A 83 14.74 11.46 -4.38
N PHE A 84 15.75 12.27 -4.06
CA PHE A 84 16.21 12.50 -2.69
C PHE A 84 15.61 13.79 -2.11
N VAL A 85 14.31 13.71 -1.76
CA VAL A 85 13.58 14.80 -1.13
C VAL A 85 12.86 14.31 0.14
N PRO A 86 12.76 15.11 1.20
CA PRO A 86 12.10 14.73 2.47
C PRO A 86 10.66 14.27 2.28
N ALA A 87 9.99 14.78 1.24
CA ALA A 87 8.62 14.40 0.91
C ALA A 87 8.48 12.93 0.49
N ASN A 88 9.53 12.31 -0.05
CA ASN A 88 9.54 10.89 -0.39
C ASN A 88 9.68 10.01 0.85
N VAL A 89 10.48 10.42 1.82
CA VAL A 89 10.60 9.77 3.14
C VAL A 89 9.23 9.77 3.85
N THR A 90 8.51 10.91 3.80
CA THR A 90 7.17 11.02 4.38
C THR A 90 6.15 10.11 3.67
N ALA A 91 6.23 9.99 2.35
CA ALA A 91 5.37 9.08 1.59
C ALA A 91 5.61 7.62 1.98
N LEU A 92 6.86 7.18 2.05
CA LEU A 92 7.23 5.83 2.50
C LEU A 92 6.79 5.56 3.94
N ARG A 93 6.90 6.54 4.83
CA ARG A 93 6.38 6.44 6.20
C ARG A 93 4.88 6.19 6.22
N ARG A 94 4.09 6.92 5.43
CA ARG A 94 2.64 6.71 5.32
C ARG A 94 2.30 5.33 4.79
N ILE A 95 2.97 4.88 3.73
CA ILE A 95 2.78 3.54 3.17
C ILE A 95 3.04 2.47 4.22
N SER A 96 4.16 2.57 4.96
CA SER A 96 4.48 1.63 6.05
C SER A 96 3.38 1.58 7.11
N TRP A 97 2.85 2.73 7.56
CA TRP A 97 1.78 2.78 8.55
C TRP A 97 0.45 2.21 8.03
N CYS A 98 0.12 2.43 6.75
CA CYS A 98 -1.05 1.81 6.13
C CYS A 98 -0.92 0.28 6.10
N CYS A 99 0.27 -0.24 5.79
CA CYS A 99 0.54 -1.69 5.82
C CYS A 99 0.43 -2.26 7.24
N VAL A 100 0.95 -1.55 8.26
CA VAL A 100 0.80 -1.96 9.67
C VAL A 100 -0.68 -1.97 10.05
N GLY A 101 -1.44 -0.93 9.70
CA GLY A 101 -2.88 -0.88 9.96
C GLY A 101 -3.63 -2.04 9.30
N ALA A 102 -3.32 -2.36 8.05
CA ALA A 102 -3.91 -3.51 7.37
C ALA A 102 -3.56 -4.83 8.05
N ALA A 103 -2.31 -5.01 8.50
CA ALA A 103 -1.90 -6.20 9.25
C ALA A 103 -2.66 -6.34 10.56
N VAL A 104 -2.79 -5.26 11.34
CA VAL A 104 -3.53 -5.24 12.62
C VAL A 104 -5.02 -5.56 12.43
N LEU A 105 -5.61 -5.17 11.31
CA LEU A 105 -7.00 -5.49 10.99
C LEU A 105 -7.17 -6.93 10.49
N CYS A 106 -6.28 -7.38 9.59
CA CYS A 106 -6.42 -8.68 8.93
C CYS A 106 -6.00 -9.86 9.80
N LEU A 107 -5.00 -9.72 10.67
CA LEU A 107 -4.53 -10.84 11.51
C LEU A 107 -5.60 -11.35 12.47
N PRO A 108 -6.28 -10.51 13.28
CA PRO A 108 -7.35 -10.99 14.15
C PRO A 108 -8.54 -11.56 13.36
N ALA A 109 -8.88 -10.95 12.22
CA ALA A 109 -9.94 -11.45 11.35
C ALA A 109 -9.61 -12.83 10.76
N GLY A 110 -8.33 -13.07 10.47
CA GLY A 110 -7.86 -14.36 9.97
C GLY A 110 -7.97 -15.47 11.01
N VAL A 111 -7.67 -15.16 12.27
CA VAL A 111 -7.76 -16.13 13.37
C VAL A 111 -9.20 -16.36 13.79
N GLY A 112 -10.03 -15.31 13.82
CA GLY A 112 -11.39 -15.38 14.37
C GLY A 112 -12.50 -15.66 13.36
N ILE A 113 -12.31 -15.36 12.07
CA ILE A 113 -13.40 -15.43 11.07
C ILE A 113 -13.03 -16.34 9.90
N TYR A 114 -11.92 -16.04 9.20
CA TYR A 114 -11.59 -16.76 7.97
C TYR A 114 -10.08 -16.72 7.72
N LEU A 115 -9.44 -17.89 7.79
CA LEU A 115 -7.99 -18.07 7.76
C LEU A 115 -7.24 -17.33 6.63
N PRO A 116 -7.75 -17.20 5.39
CA PRO A 116 -7.09 -16.43 4.34
C PRO A 116 -6.77 -14.97 4.70
N PHE A 117 -7.53 -14.33 5.59
CA PHE A 117 -7.19 -12.99 6.08
C PHE A 117 -5.91 -12.98 6.92
N ALA A 118 -5.57 -14.07 7.60
CA ALA A 118 -4.29 -14.18 8.30
C ALA A 118 -3.11 -14.10 7.34
N PHE A 119 -3.18 -14.77 6.20
CA PHE A 119 -2.13 -14.69 5.17
C PHE A 119 -1.97 -13.27 4.62
N LEU A 120 -3.09 -12.58 4.37
CA LEU A 120 -3.06 -11.17 3.97
C LEU A 120 -2.44 -10.28 5.05
N GLY A 121 -2.77 -10.52 6.31
CA GLY A 121 -2.20 -9.80 7.44
C GLY A 121 -0.69 -10.00 7.58
N VAL A 122 -0.21 -11.23 7.43
CA VAL A 122 1.22 -11.55 7.44
C VAL A 122 1.94 -10.90 6.26
N ALA A 123 1.37 -10.96 5.06
CA ALA A 123 1.92 -10.31 3.89
C ALA A 123 2.01 -8.78 4.07
N ALA A 124 0.96 -8.16 4.62
CA ALA A 124 0.94 -6.73 4.92
C ALA A 124 1.99 -6.35 5.98
N ALA A 125 2.16 -7.16 7.03
CA ALA A 125 3.19 -6.96 8.04
C ALA A 125 4.60 -7.03 7.44
N PHE A 126 4.83 -8.02 6.58
CA PHE A 126 6.12 -8.17 5.89
C PHE A 126 6.41 -6.99 4.96
N MET A 127 5.42 -6.53 4.19
CA MET A 127 5.55 -5.34 3.35
C MET A 127 5.82 -4.08 4.18
N ALA A 128 5.23 -3.96 5.36
CA ALA A 128 5.50 -2.84 6.27
C ALA A 128 6.97 -2.80 6.68
N LEU A 129 7.58 -3.96 6.95
CA LEU A 129 9.02 -4.07 7.29
C LEU A 129 9.90 -3.67 6.11
N ILE A 130 9.62 -4.17 4.90
CA ILE A 130 10.37 -3.82 3.69
C ILE A 130 10.33 -2.30 3.46
N VAL A 131 9.13 -1.71 3.49
CA VAL A 131 8.96 -0.26 3.27
C VAL A 131 9.65 0.55 4.36
N ARG A 132 9.70 0.05 5.60
CA ARG A 132 10.41 0.70 6.71
C ARG A 132 11.93 0.72 6.49
N VAL A 133 12.49 -0.37 5.99
CA VAL A 133 13.92 -0.44 5.62
C VAL A 133 14.22 0.54 4.47
N LEU A 134 13.40 0.54 3.42
CA LEU A 134 13.52 1.49 2.31
C LEU A 134 13.44 2.94 2.79
N LYS A 135 12.48 3.25 3.66
CA LYS A 135 12.34 4.59 4.26
C LYS A 135 13.62 5.02 4.98
N ASN A 136 14.23 4.13 5.77
CA ASN A 136 15.46 4.44 6.49
C ASN A 136 16.65 4.68 5.54
N ALA A 137 16.76 3.88 4.46
CA ALA A 137 17.78 4.07 3.43
C ALA A 137 17.61 5.43 2.70
N PHE A 138 16.38 5.78 2.34
CA PHE A 138 16.08 7.09 1.73
C PHE A 138 16.38 8.27 2.68
N GLU A 139 16.08 8.12 3.96
CA GLU A 139 16.36 9.14 4.97
C GLU A 139 17.86 9.41 5.10
N GLN A 140 18.69 8.35 5.07
CA GLN A 140 20.14 8.48 5.06
C GLN A 140 20.65 9.15 3.78
N ALA A 141 20.10 8.77 2.62
CA ALA A 141 20.49 9.37 1.34
C ALA A 141 20.14 10.87 1.26
N VAL A 142 18.99 11.28 1.80
CA VAL A 142 18.60 12.69 1.89
C VAL A 142 19.57 13.46 2.77
N ARG A 143 19.93 12.93 3.95
CA ARG A 143 20.90 13.57 4.85
C ARG A 143 22.28 13.74 4.21
N MET A 144 22.79 12.70 3.56
CA MET A 144 24.09 12.79 2.85
C MET A 144 24.06 13.86 1.75
N LYS A 145 22.95 14.00 1.04
CA LYS A 145 22.79 15.05 0.03
C LYS A 145 22.82 16.43 0.67
N ASP A 146 22.07 16.65 1.76
CA ASP A 146 22.03 17.93 2.46
C ASP A 146 23.41 18.32 3.01
N GLU A 147 24.21 17.37 3.51
CA GLU A 147 25.57 17.60 3.97
C GLU A 147 26.52 17.99 2.82
N LEU A 148 26.36 17.39 1.63
CA LEU A 148 27.16 17.75 0.45
C LEU A 148 26.80 19.14 -0.07
N ASP A 149 25.52 19.50 -0.08
CA ASP A 149 25.05 20.83 -0.52
C ASP A 149 25.51 21.96 0.43
N LEU A 150 25.76 21.66 1.69
CA LEU A 150 26.30 22.62 2.67
C LEU A 150 27.83 22.80 2.59
N THR A 151 28.54 21.92 1.89
CA THR A 151 30.01 21.94 1.80
C THR A 151 30.56 22.71 0.58
N ILE A 152 29.67 23.19 -0.28
CA ILE A 152 29.99 24.02 -1.46
C ILE A 152 29.64 25.47 -1.19
#